data_47e3998dbc61370798d5b4f1daf1d351
#
_entry.id   47e3998dbc61370798d5b4f1daf1d351
#
_cell.length_a   1.000
_cell.length_b   1.000
_cell.length_c   1.000
_cell.angle_alpha   90.00
_cell.angle_beta   90.00
_cell.angle_gamma   90.00
#
_symmetry.space_group_name_H-M   'P 1'
#
loop_
_entity.id
_entity.type
_entity.pdbx_description
1 polymer ?
#
loop_
_entity_poly.entity_id
_entity_poly.type
_entity_poly.pdbx_seq_one_letter_code
_entity_poly.pdbx_strand_id
1 'polypeptide(L)'
;MQDRFYVGDRGLYYKNTYYRMGKDQLAGSLIRGVSVTRFGGRDHYTKNMVYFLYHGEWSDYELRNYDGDPENNGVLNLLEEGETLIRLKCGLRFKPSDKKYYRRVYNKHNLKHKYEEVEKQEGYY
;
A
#
# COMPACT_ATOMS: atom_id res chain seq x y z
N MET A 1 -8.54 -10.47 -9.77
CA MET A 1 -7.74 -10.19 -8.57
C MET A 1 -8.58 -9.89 -7.34
N GLN A 2 -9.54 -8.98 -7.44
CA GLN A 2 -10.47 -8.64 -6.34
C GLN A 2 -11.30 -9.81 -5.82
N ASP A 3 -11.57 -10.81 -6.66
CA ASP A 3 -12.34 -11.99 -6.26
C ASP A 3 -11.55 -12.95 -5.38
N ARG A 4 -10.23 -12.87 -5.42
CA ARG A 4 -9.35 -13.78 -4.71
C ARG A 4 -8.68 -13.16 -3.49
N PHE A 5 -8.39 -11.85 -3.55
CA PHE A 5 -7.60 -11.16 -2.54
C PHE A 5 -8.27 -9.89 -2.04
N TYR A 6 -7.90 -9.47 -0.85
CA TYR A 6 -8.22 -8.15 -0.31
C TYR A 6 -6.99 -7.56 0.39
N VAL A 7 -6.99 -6.24 0.55
CA VAL A 7 -5.89 -5.51 1.20
C VAL A 7 -6.19 -5.38 2.69
N GLY A 8 -5.23 -5.75 3.53
CA GLY A 8 -5.31 -5.60 4.98
C GLY A 8 -4.04 -4.99 5.55
N ASP A 9 -3.86 -5.08 6.87
CA ASP A 9 -2.81 -4.37 7.61
C ASP A 9 -1.39 -4.63 7.11
N ARG A 10 -1.08 -5.87 6.72
CA ARG A 10 0.27 -6.25 6.30
C ARG A 10 0.38 -6.59 4.83
N GLY A 11 -0.66 -6.34 4.07
CA GLY A 11 -0.62 -6.53 2.62
C GLY A 11 -1.84 -7.24 2.05
N LEU A 12 -1.58 -8.32 1.35
CA LEU A 12 -2.57 -9.05 0.57
C LEU A 12 -3.02 -10.30 1.30
N TYR A 13 -4.33 -10.50 1.40
CA TYR A 13 -4.92 -11.64 2.08
C TYR A 13 -5.88 -12.40 1.16
N TYR A 14 -5.99 -13.71 1.34
CA TYR A 14 -6.91 -14.54 0.57
C TYR A 14 -8.35 -14.31 1.05
N LYS A 15 -9.27 -14.05 0.12
CA LYS A 15 -10.71 -13.92 0.43
C LYS A 15 -11.35 -15.24 0.77
N ASN A 16 -10.89 -16.31 0.14
CA ASN A 16 -11.45 -17.64 0.26
C ASN A 16 -10.35 -18.66 0.39
N THR A 17 -10.69 -19.87 0.84
CA THR A 17 -9.75 -20.97 0.81
C THR A 17 -9.41 -21.31 -0.64
N TYR A 18 -8.10 -21.37 -0.94
CA TYR A 18 -7.61 -21.65 -2.28
C TYR A 18 -6.45 -22.63 -2.18
N TYR A 19 -6.65 -23.85 -2.68
CA TYR A 19 -5.70 -24.97 -2.48
C TYR A 19 -5.42 -25.17 -0.98
N ARG A 20 -4.16 -24.99 -0.58
CA ARG A 20 -3.73 -25.12 0.82
C ARG A 20 -3.74 -23.79 1.57
N MET A 21 -4.11 -22.71 0.88
CA MET A 21 -4.16 -21.38 1.48
C MET A 21 -5.50 -21.11 2.10
N GLY A 22 -5.52 -20.83 3.39
CA GLY A 22 -6.75 -20.54 4.13
C GLY A 22 -7.27 -19.15 3.88
N LYS A 23 -8.57 -18.99 4.05
CA LYS A 23 -9.22 -17.68 4.08
C LYS A 23 -8.54 -16.79 5.12
N ASP A 24 -8.33 -15.51 4.76
CA ASP A 24 -7.69 -14.50 5.61
C ASP A 24 -6.22 -14.78 5.93
N GLN A 25 -5.60 -15.70 5.22
CA GLN A 25 -4.17 -15.94 5.31
C GLN A 25 -3.42 -14.91 4.47
N LEU A 26 -2.30 -14.42 5.00
CA LEU A 26 -1.42 -13.48 4.29
C LEU A 26 -0.85 -14.16 3.04
N ALA A 27 -0.99 -13.50 1.89
CA ALA A 27 -0.46 -13.98 0.61
C ALA A 27 0.99 -13.53 0.43
N GLY A 28 1.72 -14.30 -0.37
CA GLY A 28 3.08 -13.98 -0.75
C GLY A 28 4.10 -14.95 -0.18
N SER A 29 5.14 -15.19 -0.95
CA SER A 29 6.30 -15.98 -0.56
C SER A 29 7.56 -15.17 -0.81
N LEU A 30 8.53 -15.28 0.09
CA LEU A 30 9.81 -14.59 -0.11
C LEU A 30 10.64 -15.30 -1.16
N ILE A 31 10.99 -14.59 -2.21
CA ILE A 31 11.91 -15.04 -3.26
C ILE A 31 13.00 -13.98 -3.39
N ARG A 32 14.23 -14.35 -3.07
CA ARG A 32 15.38 -13.44 -3.12
C ARG A 32 15.14 -12.13 -2.35
N GLY A 33 14.49 -12.24 -1.18
CA GLY A 33 14.26 -11.08 -0.30
C GLY A 33 13.07 -10.21 -0.69
N VAL A 34 12.23 -10.64 -1.63
CA VAL A 34 11.04 -9.91 -2.05
C VAL A 34 9.82 -10.81 -1.95
N SER A 35 8.71 -10.28 -1.47
CA SER A 35 7.45 -11.03 -1.44
C SER A 35 6.84 -11.09 -2.84
N VAL A 36 6.51 -12.30 -3.29
CA VAL A 36 5.94 -12.58 -4.61
C VAL A 36 4.65 -13.36 -4.44
N THR A 37 3.64 -12.99 -5.20
CA THR A 37 2.35 -13.68 -5.23
C THR A 37 2.03 -14.06 -6.67
N ARG A 38 1.64 -15.34 -6.86
CA ARG A 38 1.25 -15.82 -8.19
C ARG A 38 -0.21 -15.54 -8.46
N PHE A 39 -0.49 -14.94 -9.60
CA PHE A 39 -1.85 -14.68 -10.06
C PHE A 39 -1.90 -14.64 -11.58
N GLY A 40 -2.92 -15.28 -12.15
CA GLY A 40 -3.10 -15.31 -13.61
C GLY A 40 -1.95 -15.98 -14.36
N GLY A 41 -1.32 -16.99 -13.75
CA GLY A 41 -0.19 -17.70 -14.34
C GLY A 41 1.13 -16.95 -14.31
N ARG A 42 1.19 -15.81 -13.62
CA ARG A 42 2.39 -14.97 -13.52
C ARG A 42 2.72 -14.67 -12.06
N ASP A 43 3.99 -14.42 -11.81
CA ASP A 43 4.47 -13.96 -10.51
C ASP A 43 4.49 -12.45 -10.49
N HIS A 44 3.92 -11.87 -9.43
CA HIS A 44 3.89 -10.43 -9.22
C HIS A 44 4.53 -10.11 -7.88
N TYR A 45 5.17 -8.96 -7.77
CA TYR A 45 5.53 -8.47 -6.45
C TYR A 45 4.25 -8.20 -5.65
N THR A 46 4.16 -8.76 -4.45
CA THR A 46 2.98 -8.61 -3.61
C THR A 46 2.64 -7.14 -3.36
N LYS A 47 3.65 -6.31 -3.13
CA LYS A 47 3.46 -4.86 -2.95
C LYS A 47 2.80 -4.18 -4.15
N ASN A 48 3.11 -4.61 -5.37
CA ASN A 48 2.47 -4.05 -6.57
C ASN A 48 1.00 -4.46 -6.66
N MET A 49 0.66 -5.67 -6.26
CA MET A 49 -0.73 -6.13 -6.22
C MET A 49 -1.54 -5.37 -5.15
N VAL A 50 -0.94 -5.11 -3.99
CA VAL A 50 -1.55 -4.29 -2.95
C VAL A 50 -1.85 -2.90 -3.46
N TYR A 51 -0.89 -2.27 -4.12
CA TYR A 51 -1.07 -0.95 -4.71
C TYR A 51 -2.22 -0.95 -5.72
N PHE A 52 -2.24 -1.92 -6.63
CA PHE A 52 -3.28 -2.03 -7.65
C PHE A 52 -4.67 -2.19 -7.03
N LEU A 53 -4.83 -3.08 -6.07
CA LEU A 53 -6.12 -3.28 -5.42
C LEU A 53 -6.57 -2.07 -4.61
N TYR A 54 -5.62 -1.38 -4.00
CA TYR A 54 -5.92 -0.21 -3.19
C TYR A 54 -6.28 1.02 -4.05
N HIS A 55 -5.46 1.32 -5.07
CA HIS A 55 -5.62 2.53 -5.89
C HIS A 55 -6.44 2.33 -7.17
N GLY A 56 -6.66 1.08 -7.60
CA GLY A 56 -7.33 0.78 -8.87
C GLY A 56 -6.44 0.89 -10.10
N GLU A 57 -5.15 1.13 -9.92
CA GLU A 57 -4.18 1.24 -11.00
C GLU A 57 -2.82 0.73 -10.55
N TRP A 58 -1.97 0.33 -11.49
CA TRP A 58 -0.59 -0.06 -11.19
C TRP A 58 0.25 1.20 -10.92
N SER A 59 1.22 1.05 -10.01
CA SER A 59 2.17 2.14 -9.74
C SER A 59 3.08 2.37 -10.92
N ASP A 60 3.29 3.65 -11.29
CA ASP A 60 4.28 4.05 -12.30
C ASP A 60 5.70 4.06 -11.73
N TYR A 61 5.85 3.93 -10.43
CA TYR A 61 7.12 4.02 -9.73
C TYR A 61 7.40 2.74 -8.95
N GLU A 62 8.67 2.49 -8.68
CA GLU A 62 9.07 1.38 -7.83
C GLU A 62 8.58 1.65 -6.41
N LEU A 63 8.01 0.61 -5.78
CA LEU A 63 7.57 0.67 -4.39
C LEU A 63 8.64 0.08 -3.47
N ARG A 64 8.77 0.67 -2.28
CA ARG A 64 9.66 0.12 -1.25
C ARG A 64 8.91 -0.02 0.07
N ASN A 65 9.35 -0.99 0.86
CA ASN A 65 8.84 -1.22 2.21
C ASN A 65 9.56 -0.28 3.17
N TYR A 66 8.84 0.67 3.75
CA TYR A 66 9.45 1.71 4.58
C TYR A 66 10.28 1.14 5.73
N ASP A 67 9.76 0.12 6.43
CA ASP A 67 10.44 -0.51 7.56
C ASP A 67 11.53 -1.50 7.15
N GLY A 68 11.73 -1.73 5.86
CA GLY A 68 12.69 -2.71 5.34
C GLY A 68 12.24 -4.16 5.43
N ASP A 69 11.06 -4.44 5.95
CA ASP A 69 10.51 -5.78 6.04
C ASP A 69 9.79 -6.15 4.74
N PRO A 70 10.33 -7.07 3.92
CA PRO A 70 9.73 -7.43 2.64
C PRO A 70 8.39 -8.15 2.77
N GLU A 71 8.04 -8.63 3.94
CA GLU A 71 6.75 -9.27 4.20
C GLU A 71 5.68 -8.28 4.67
N ASN A 72 6.06 -7.06 5.03
CA ASN A 72 5.11 -6.02 5.40
C ASN A 72 4.74 -5.17 4.18
N ASN A 73 3.69 -5.57 3.48
CA ASN A 73 3.21 -4.92 2.27
C ASN A 73 1.89 -4.17 2.50
N GLY A 74 1.62 -3.78 3.74
CA GLY A 74 0.48 -2.93 4.06
C GLY A 74 0.61 -1.56 3.41
N VAL A 75 -0.51 -0.94 3.06
CA VAL A 75 -0.55 0.35 2.35
C VAL A 75 0.26 1.42 3.08
N LEU A 76 0.20 1.45 4.41
CA LEU A 76 0.91 2.46 5.21
C LEU A 76 2.42 2.20 5.33
N ASN A 77 2.92 1.17 4.66
CA ASN A 77 4.35 0.83 4.62
C ASN A 77 4.96 0.88 3.22
N LEU A 78 4.16 1.21 2.20
CA LEU A 78 4.60 1.20 0.81
C LEU A 78 4.80 2.62 0.30
N LEU A 79 6.06 3.00 0.09
CA LEU A 79 6.44 4.29 -0.47
C LEU A 79 6.80 4.16 -1.94
N GLU A 80 6.30 5.08 -2.76
CA GLU A 80 6.76 5.22 -4.13
C GLU A 80 8.17 5.83 -4.14
N GLU A 81 8.97 5.46 -5.12
CA GLU A 81 10.34 5.94 -5.24
C GLU A 81 10.40 7.47 -5.20
N GLY A 82 11.27 7.99 -4.34
CA GLY A 82 11.46 9.43 -4.17
C GLY A 82 10.46 10.12 -3.26
N GLU A 83 9.45 9.43 -2.78
CA GLU A 83 8.41 10.01 -1.92
C GLU A 83 8.68 9.75 -0.44
N THR A 84 8.19 10.67 0.41
CA THR A 84 8.20 10.53 1.87
C THR A 84 6.80 10.39 2.44
N LEU A 85 5.79 10.61 1.63
CA LEU A 85 4.38 10.55 2.00
C LEU A 85 3.66 9.49 1.16
N ILE A 86 2.76 8.76 1.81
CA ILE A 86 1.94 7.74 1.15
C ILE A 86 0.57 8.34 0.85
N ARG A 87 0.16 8.28 -0.41
CA ARG A 87 -1.13 8.75 -0.88
C ARG A 87 -2.24 7.79 -0.48
N LEU A 88 -3.31 8.29 0.15
CA LEU A 88 -4.46 7.51 0.57
C LEU A 88 -5.68 7.81 -0.31
N LYS A 89 -6.63 6.87 -0.36
CA LYS A 89 -7.88 7.01 -1.15
C LYS A 89 -8.70 8.22 -0.78
N CYS A 90 -8.71 8.59 0.50
CA CYS A 90 -9.47 9.72 1.02
C CYS A 90 -8.85 11.08 0.67
N GLY A 91 -7.74 11.11 -0.05
CA GLY A 91 -7.02 12.33 -0.40
C GLY A 91 -6.00 12.77 0.65
N LEU A 92 -5.94 12.12 1.79
CA LEU A 92 -4.91 12.37 2.79
C LEU A 92 -3.58 11.76 2.39
N ARG A 93 -2.53 12.19 3.08
CA ARG A 93 -1.19 11.61 2.99
C ARG A 93 -0.79 11.07 4.35
N PHE A 94 -0.12 9.93 4.37
CA PHE A 94 0.46 9.35 5.58
C PHE A 94 1.97 9.42 5.52
N LYS A 95 2.61 9.93 6.59
CA LYS A 95 4.06 9.99 6.69
C LYS A 95 4.57 8.89 7.61
N PRO A 96 5.20 7.84 7.08
CA PRO A 96 5.64 6.72 7.90
C PRO A 96 6.66 7.09 8.98
N SER A 97 7.49 8.11 8.73
CA SER A 97 8.55 8.49 9.65
C SER A 97 8.04 9.06 10.97
N ASP A 98 6.89 9.73 10.98
CA ASP A 98 6.26 10.26 12.20
C ASP A 98 4.92 9.62 12.52
N LYS A 99 4.43 8.74 11.62
CA LYS A 99 3.13 8.05 11.74
C LYS A 99 1.95 9.03 11.84
N LYS A 100 2.03 10.14 11.15
CA LYS A 100 1.00 11.18 11.14
C LYS A 100 0.36 11.32 9.78
N TYR A 101 -0.83 11.88 9.78
CA TYR A 101 -1.63 12.10 8.58
C TYR A 101 -1.60 13.58 8.21
N TYR A 102 -1.56 13.86 6.91
CA TYR A 102 -1.48 15.22 6.39
C TYR A 102 -2.51 15.39 5.29
N ARG A 103 -3.04 16.60 5.17
CA ARG A 103 -3.83 16.98 4.00
C ARG A 103 -3.05 17.99 3.18
N ARG A 104 -3.26 17.93 1.88
CA ARG A 104 -2.64 18.86 0.94
C ARG A 104 -3.46 20.14 0.90
N VAL A 105 -2.80 21.27 1.09
CA VAL A 105 -3.42 22.59 1.08
C VAL A 105 -2.76 23.43 -0.01
N TYR A 106 -3.59 24.05 -0.85
CA TYR A 106 -3.11 24.92 -1.91
C TYR A 106 -3.04 26.36 -1.41
N ASN A 107 -1.87 26.97 -1.55
CA ASN A 107 -1.67 28.38 -1.19
C ASN A 107 -1.81 29.24 -2.45
N LYS A 108 -2.87 30.06 -2.52
CA LYS A 108 -3.15 30.92 -3.67
C LYS A 108 -2.11 32.01 -3.88
N HIS A 109 -1.43 32.46 -2.82
CA HIS A 109 -0.47 33.56 -2.89
C HIS A 109 0.85 33.19 -3.56
N ASN A 110 1.33 31.98 -3.32
CA ASN A 110 2.59 31.52 -3.89
C ASN A 110 2.44 30.34 -4.85
N LEU A 111 1.22 29.97 -5.20
CA LEU A 111 0.91 28.90 -6.13
C LEU A 111 1.54 27.54 -5.77
N LYS A 112 1.74 27.30 -4.48
CA LYS A 112 2.36 26.08 -3.99
C LYS A 112 1.40 25.28 -3.13
N HIS A 113 1.59 23.97 -3.15
CA HIS A 113 0.92 23.07 -2.22
C HIS A 113 1.80 22.89 -0.99
N LYS A 114 1.18 22.82 0.17
CA LYS A 114 1.85 22.37 1.39
C LYS A 114 0.95 21.38 2.11
N TYR A 115 1.52 20.66 3.05
CA TYR A 115 0.83 19.63 3.81
C TYR A 115 0.63 20.09 5.24
N GLU A 116 -0.60 19.96 5.72
CA GLU A 116 -0.97 20.27 7.09
C GLU A 116 -1.30 18.98 7.83
N GLU A 117 -0.77 18.83 9.04
CA GLU A 117 -1.09 17.69 9.89
C GLU A 117 -2.58 17.68 10.24
N VAL A 118 -3.21 16.50 10.19
CA VAL A 118 -4.60 16.28 10.59
C VAL A 118 -4.66 15.10 11.54
N GLU A 119 -5.65 15.10 12.44
CA GLU A 119 -5.86 13.95 13.30
C GLU A 119 -6.44 12.79 12.50
N LYS A 120 -5.99 11.58 12.83
CA LYS A 120 -6.55 10.37 12.24
C LYS A 120 -7.98 10.21 12.70
N GLN A 121 -8.90 10.08 11.74
CA GLN A 121 -10.27 9.67 12.00
C GLN A 121 -10.48 8.26 11.47
N GLU A 122 -11.41 7.54 12.09
CA GLU A 122 -11.74 6.19 11.67
C GLU A 122 -12.22 6.20 10.21
N GLY A 123 -11.73 5.24 9.41
CA GLY A 123 -12.13 5.09 8.01
C GLY A 123 -11.37 5.94 7.01
N TYR A 124 -10.29 6.60 7.39
CA TYR A 124 -9.49 7.42 6.49
C TYR A 124 -8.71 6.62 5.44
N TYR A 125 -8.54 5.31 5.66
CA TYR A 125 -7.84 4.54 4.66
C TYR A 125 -8.42 3.15 4.44
#